data_bbdd6ca762ceba230c4d5e1c5c1da8db
#
_entry.id   bbdd6ca762ceba230c4d5e1c5c1da8db
#
_cell.length_a   1.000
_cell.length_b   1.000
_cell.length_c   1.000
_cell.angle_alpha   90.00
_cell.angle_beta   90.00
_cell.angle_gamma   90.00
#
_symmetry.space_group_name_H-M   'P 1'
#
loop_
_entity.id
_entity.type
_entity.pdbx_description
1 polymer ?
#
loop_
_entity_poly.entity_id
_entity_poly.type
_entity_poly.pdbx_seq_one_letter_code
_entity_poly.pdbx_strand_id
1 'polypeptide(L)'
;NIIHELIKNVKIGIMRNMEKKKMTQEDIMKLLDSCYEKCLNGIPMVSPGVEDMANDYLSKHETKEKACRDMLKNQIAKCTTSGVVTGLGGFITMPVAIPANIGSVIYVQMRMIACTAYMADNDLSSDQTQTFVYACLAGVAVNSLLKQAGIKFGVKFANGVIKKIPG
;
A
#
# COMPACT_ATOMS: atom_id res chain seq x y z
N ASN A 1 -22.05 7.90 -0.02
CA ASN A 1 -20.97 7.33 0.78
C ASN A 1 -19.68 7.41 -0.03
N ILE A 2 -18.82 8.39 0.31
CA ILE A 2 -17.62 8.79 -0.46
C ILE A 2 -16.68 7.60 -0.70
N ILE A 3 -16.55 6.71 0.28
CA ILE A 3 -15.72 5.50 0.17
C ILE A 3 -16.27 4.55 -0.91
N HIS A 4 -17.58 4.43 -1.01
CA HIS A 4 -18.22 3.60 -2.02
C HIS A 4 -18.04 4.15 -3.44
N GLU A 5 -18.08 5.47 -3.58
CA GLU A 5 -17.84 6.17 -4.85
C GLU A 5 -16.37 6.07 -5.28
N LEU A 6 -15.45 6.18 -4.33
CA LEU A 6 -14.01 5.98 -4.55
C LEU A 6 -13.70 4.55 -5.01
N ILE A 7 -14.26 3.56 -4.34
CA ILE A 7 -14.15 2.13 -4.72
C ILE A 7 -14.73 1.90 -6.11
N LYS A 8 -15.87 2.52 -6.42
CA LYS A 8 -16.53 2.40 -7.73
C LYS A 8 -15.70 3.04 -8.85
N ASN A 9 -15.13 4.23 -8.62
CA ASN A 9 -14.29 4.92 -9.60
C ASN A 9 -12.95 4.20 -9.85
N VAL A 10 -12.34 3.67 -8.77
CA VAL A 10 -11.17 2.79 -8.87
C VAL A 10 -11.52 1.53 -9.66
N LYS A 11 -12.68 0.92 -9.39
CA LYS A 11 -13.18 -0.28 -10.10
C LYS A 11 -13.36 -0.03 -11.60
N ILE A 12 -13.97 1.09 -11.97
CA ILE A 12 -14.20 1.46 -13.38
C ILE A 12 -12.88 1.76 -14.09
N GLY A 13 -11.94 2.43 -13.44
CA GLY A 13 -10.60 2.71 -13.98
C GLY A 13 -9.80 1.42 -14.21
N ILE A 14 -9.88 0.49 -13.27
CA ILE A 14 -9.25 -0.85 -13.36
C ILE A 14 -9.83 -1.64 -14.54
N MET A 15 -11.15 -1.70 -14.66
CA MET A 15 -11.81 -2.49 -15.71
C MET A 15 -11.51 -1.96 -17.12
N ARG A 16 -11.43 -0.63 -17.28
CA ARG A 16 -11.17 0.00 -18.59
C ARG A 16 -9.74 -0.24 -19.12
N ASN A 17 -8.76 -0.45 -18.24
CA ASN A 17 -7.36 -0.68 -18.62
C ASN A 17 -6.96 -2.16 -18.69
N MET A 18 -7.76 -3.06 -18.11
CA MET A 18 -7.45 -4.49 -18.05
C MET A 18 -7.68 -5.24 -19.36
N GLU A 19 -8.43 -4.66 -20.28
CA GLU A 19 -8.62 -5.27 -21.62
C GLU A 19 -7.34 -5.31 -22.47
N LYS A 20 -6.25 -4.63 -22.03
CA LYS A 20 -5.05 -4.47 -22.85
C LYS A 20 -3.81 -5.28 -22.43
N LYS A 21 -3.69 -5.75 -21.19
CA LYS A 21 -2.54 -6.61 -20.80
C LYS A 21 -2.81 -7.38 -19.51
N LYS A 22 -2.62 -8.70 -19.55
CA LYS A 22 -2.75 -9.60 -18.40
C LYS A 22 -1.54 -9.39 -17.48
N MET A 23 -1.75 -8.88 -16.24
CA MET A 23 -0.71 -8.73 -15.24
C MET A 23 -0.19 -10.09 -14.78
N THR A 24 1.13 -10.24 -14.75
CA THR A 24 1.80 -11.43 -14.24
C THR A 24 2.04 -11.31 -12.73
N GLN A 25 2.36 -12.44 -12.10
CA GLN A 25 2.75 -12.47 -10.70
C GLN A 25 4.05 -11.65 -10.45
N GLU A 26 4.96 -11.68 -11.42
CA GLU A 26 6.20 -10.91 -11.39
C GLU A 26 5.94 -9.40 -11.47
N ASP A 27 4.98 -8.98 -12.30
CA ASP A 27 4.58 -7.57 -12.40
C ASP A 27 4.06 -7.04 -11.06
N ILE A 28 3.28 -7.86 -10.34
CA ILE A 28 2.75 -7.51 -9.02
C ILE A 28 3.86 -7.42 -7.98
N MET A 29 4.81 -8.34 -7.99
CA MET A 29 5.95 -8.29 -7.06
C MET A 29 6.80 -7.05 -7.28
N LYS A 30 7.13 -6.72 -8.52
CA LYS A 30 7.86 -5.49 -8.87
C LYS A 30 7.12 -4.23 -8.40
N LEU A 31 5.78 -4.23 -8.50
CA LEU A 31 4.96 -3.14 -7.98
C LEU A 31 5.07 -3.03 -6.47
N LEU A 32 4.93 -4.15 -5.75
CA LEU A 32 4.99 -4.16 -4.29
C LEU A 32 6.36 -3.72 -3.80
N ASP A 33 7.43 -4.22 -4.39
CA ASP A 33 8.80 -3.85 -4.03
C ASP A 33 9.07 -2.36 -4.29
N SER A 34 8.63 -1.84 -5.44
CA SER A 34 8.75 -0.41 -5.74
C SER A 34 7.93 0.46 -4.78
N CYS A 35 6.72 0.03 -4.41
CA CYS A 35 5.90 0.74 -3.43
C CYS A 35 6.56 0.70 -2.04
N TYR A 36 7.13 -0.43 -1.64
CA TYR A 36 7.79 -0.58 -0.35
C TYR A 36 9.02 0.32 -0.23
N GLU A 37 9.90 0.31 -1.23
CA GLU A 37 11.04 1.20 -1.31
C GLU A 37 10.64 2.68 -1.17
N LYS A 38 9.58 3.09 -1.86
CA LYS A 38 9.05 4.46 -1.74
C LYS A 38 8.40 4.74 -0.40
N CYS A 39 7.84 3.74 0.27
CA CYS A 39 7.37 3.88 1.65
C CYS A 39 8.52 4.17 2.60
N LEU A 40 9.65 3.47 2.47
CA LEU A 40 10.82 3.66 3.31
C LEU A 40 11.47 5.04 3.05
N ASN A 41 11.76 5.35 1.81
CA ASN A 41 12.52 6.53 1.42
C ASN A 41 11.66 7.81 1.32
N GLY A 42 10.35 7.66 1.26
CA GLY A 42 9.45 8.75 0.93
C GLY A 42 9.43 9.07 -0.58
N ILE A 43 8.61 10.03 -0.94
CA ILE A 43 8.56 10.62 -2.29
C ILE A 43 8.90 12.10 -2.16
N PRO A 44 9.98 12.57 -2.77
CA PRO A 44 10.41 13.97 -2.65
C PRO A 44 9.25 14.94 -2.95
N MET A 45 9.10 15.98 -2.15
CA MET A 45 8.06 17.01 -2.21
C MET A 45 6.60 16.52 -2.06
N VAL A 46 6.37 15.22 -1.89
CA VAL A 46 5.02 14.62 -1.80
C VAL A 46 4.76 14.01 -0.43
N SER A 47 5.67 13.15 0.04
CA SER A 47 5.48 12.45 1.31
C SER A 47 6.82 12.07 1.95
N PRO A 48 6.97 12.25 3.27
CA PRO A 48 8.15 11.78 4.01
C PRO A 48 8.22 10.25 4.02
N GLY A 49 9.36 9.69 4.37
CA GLY A 49 9.51 8.27 4.66
C GLY A 49 8.61 7.82 5.82
N VAL A 50 8.39 6.52 5.91
CA VAL A 50 7.50 5.96 6.94
C VAL A 50 8.07 6.19 8.33
N GLU A 51 9.37 6.08 8.54
CA GLU A 51 10.02 6.32 9.83
C GLU A 51 9.84 7.77 10.29
N ASP A 52 10.08 8.73 9.40
CA ASP A 52 9.87 10.15 9.71
C ASP A 52 8.42 10.44 10.05
N MET A 53 7.50 9.86 9.28
CA MET A 53 6.06 9.99 9.54
C MET A 53 5.69 9.38 10.89
N ALA A 54 6.17 8.20 11.21
CA ALA A 54 5.87 7.52 12.47
C ALA A 54 6.42 8.31 13.67
N ASN A 55 7.66 8.75 13.58
CA ASN A 55 8.31 9.54 14.63
C ASN A 55 7.61 10.87 14.87
N ASP A 56 7.11 11.52 13.83
CA ASP A 56 6.31 12.75 13.96
C ASP A 56 5.03 12.50 14.77
N TYR A 57 4.32 11.41 14.52
CA TYR A 57 3.13 11.05 15.31
C TYR A 57 3.47 10.60 16.72
N LEU A 58 4.52 9.80 16.90
CA LEU A 58 4.97 9.33 18.21
C LEU A 58 5.37 10.49 19.12
N SER A 59 6.02 11.52 18.56
CA SER A 59 6.44 12.69 19.32
C SER A 59 5.27 13.56 19.82
N LYS A 60 4.10 13.45 19.21
CA LYS A 60 2.91 14.28 19.51
C LYS A 60 1.90 13.60 20.42
N HIS A 61 2.12 12.32 20.75
CA HIS A 61 1.16 11.51 21.50
C HIS A 61 1.82 10.79 22.66
N GLU A 62 1.07 10.64 23.74
CA GLU A 62 1.56 9.98 24.97
C GLU A 62 1.71 8.47 24.83
N THR A 63 0.95 7.86 23.91
CA THR A 63 0.97 6.41 23.70
C THR A 63 1.04 6.06 22.22
N LYS A 64 1.68 4.92 21.90
CA LYS A 64 1.80 4.39 20.54
C LYS A 64 0.42 4.14 19.90
N GLU A 65 -0.55 3.69 20.69
CA GLU A 65 -1.91 3.43 20.22
C GLU A 65 -2.62 4.71 19.77
N LYS A 66 -2.47 5.80 20.54
CA LYS A 66 -3.02 7.11 20.14
C LYS A 66 -2.33 7.63 18.87
N ALA A 67 -1.00 7.56 18.82
CA ALA A 67 -0.22 7.96 17.65
C ALA A 67 -0.65 7.20 16.40
N CYS A 68 -0.75 5.87 16.49
CA CYS A 68 -1.17 5.02 15.40
C CYS A 68 -2.61 5.32 14.94
N ARG A 69 -3.54 5.47 15.88
CA ARG A 69 -4.94 5.79 15.57
C ARG A 69 -5.09 7.11 14.84
N ASP A 70 -4.38 8.13 15.27
CA ASP A 70 -4.46 9.46 14.66
C ASP A 70 -3.73 9.50 13.32
N MET A 71 -2.62 8.78 13.19
CA MET A 71 -1.97 8.56 11.90
C MET A 71 -2.96 7.93 10.90
N LEU A 72 -3.61 6.83 11.26
CA LEU A 72 -4.57 6.15 10.38
C LEU A 72 -5.73 7.06 10.00
N LYS A 73 -6.33 7.78 10.95
CA LYS A 73 -7.41 8.75 10.67
C LYS A 73 -6.98 9.81 9.68
N ASN A 74 -5.79 10.38 9.87
CA ASN A 74 -5.28 11.44 9.03
C ASN A 74 -4.93 10.95 7.63
N GLN A 75 -4.35 9.75 7.49
CA GLN A 75 -4.07 9.16 6.17
C GLN A 75 -5.38 8.83 5.43
N ILE A 76 -6.38 8.28 6.10
CA ILE A 76 -7.71 8.01 5.53
C ILE A 76 -8.37 9.32 5.08
N ALA A 77 -8.35 10.36 5.91
CA ALA A 77 -8.91 11.67 5.58
C ALA A 77 -8.23 12.29 4.33
N LYS A 78 -6.90 12.18 4.24
CA LYS A 78 -6.14 12.63 3.06
C LYS A 78 -6.51 11.87 1.80
N CYS A 79 -6.78 10.57 1.90
CA CYS A 79 -7.20 9.75 0.76
C CYS A 79 -8.59 10.09 0.26
N THR A 80 -9.47 10.60 1.14
CA THR A 80 -10.85 10.99 0.77
C THR A 80 -10.92 12.38 0.15
N THR A 81 -9.96 13.25 0.44
CA THR A 81 -9.84 14.55 -0.23
C THR A 81 -9.13 14.35 -1.57
N SER A 82 -9.86 14.37 -2.60
CA SER A 82 -9.70 14.02 -4.02
C SER A 82 -8.41 14.39 -4.78
N GLY A 83 -7.30 14.69 -4.15
CA GLY A 83 -6.07 15.09 -4.83
C GLY A 83 -4.91 14.10 -4.71
N VAL A 84 -4.84 13.36 -3.61
CA VAL A 84 -3.65 12.57 -3.27
C VAL A 84 -3.54 11.31 -4.11
N VAL A 85 -4.66 10.63 -4.35
CA VAL A 85 -4.65 9.37 -5.13
C VAL A 85 -4.34 9.62 -6.62
N THR A 86 -4.79 10.74 -7.16
CA THR A 86 -4.51 11.12 -8.55
C THR A 86 -3.13 11.74 -8.72
N GLY A 87 -2.64 12.48 -7.72
CA GLY A 87 -1.31 13.11 -7.74
C GLY A 87 -0.15 12.13 -7.59
N LEU A 88 -0.33 11.03 -6.86
CA LEU A 88 0.71 10.01 -6.67
C LEU A 88 1.00 9.20 -7.93
N GLY A 89 0.04 9.09 -8.86
CA GLY A 89 0.19 8.29 -10.07
C GLY A 89 1.32 8.73 -11.01
N GLY A 90 1.72 9.99 -10.95
CA GLY A 90 2.86 10.51 -11.72
C GLY A 90 4.22 10.25 -11.06
N PHE A 91 4.26 10.03 -9.75
CA PHE A 91 5.49 9.84 -8.97
C PHE A 91 5.85 8.37 -8.73
N ILE A 92 4.87 7.47 -8.86
CA ILE A 92 5.11 6.04 -8.80
C ILE A 92 5.36 5.58 -10.23
N THR A 93 6.62 5.70 -10.68
CA THR A 93 7.04 5.13 -11.96
C THR A 93 6.93 3.62 -11.88
N MET A 94 5.92 3.08 -12.56
CA MET A 94 5.68 1.65 -12.60
C MET A 94 6.56 1.02 -13.68
N PRO A 95 7.31 -0.05 -13.36
CA PRO A 95 8.07 -0.79 -14.38
C PRO A 95 7.15 -1.54 -15.37
N VAL A 96 5.84 -1.50 -15.16
CA VAL A 96 4.83 -2.22 -15.96
C VAL A 96 3.60 -1.35 -16.13
N ALA A 97 2.79 -1.61 -17.17
CA ALA A 97 1.53 -0.92 -17.47
C ALA A 97 0.42 -1.19 -16.43
N ILE A 98 0.68 -0.80 -15.17
CA ILE A 98 -0.28 -0.83 -14.09
C ILE A 98 -1.01 0.52 -14.07
N PRO A 99 -2.33 0.56 -13.98
CA PRO A 99 -3.05 1.82 -13.82
C PRO A 99 -2.54 2.60 -12.60
N ALA A 100 -2.20 3.87 -12.81
CA ALA A 100 -1.60 4.73 -11.78
C ALA A 100 -2.43 4.80 -10.48
N ASN A 101 -3.75 4.72 -10.59
CA ASN A 101 -4.65 4.69 -9.45
C ASN A 101 -4.52 3.41 -8.59
N ILE A 102 -4.21 2.25 -9.17
CA ILE A 102 -3.97 1.01 -8.41
C ILE A 102 -2.68 1.16 -7.61
N GLY A 103 -1.60 1.59 -8.24
CA GLY A 103 -0.33 1.82 -7.56
C GLY A 103 -0.44 2.82 -6.41
N SER A 104 -1.20 3.89 -6.60
CA SER A 104 -1.43 4.89 -5.56
C SER A 104 -2.19 4.32 -4.36
N VAL A 105 -3.22 3.51 -4.58
CA VAL A 105 -3.98 2.86 -3.51
C VAL A 105 -3.10 1.87 -2.74
N ILE A 106 -2.33 1.05 -3.46
CA ILE A 106 -1.40 0.09 -2.85
C ILE A 106 -0.34 0.83 -2.02
N TYR A 107 0.26 1.89 -2.56
CA TYR A 107 1.24 2.71 -1.86
C TYR A 107 0.69 3.27 -0.55
N VAL A 108 -0.48 3.89 -0.56
CA VAL A 108 -1.07 4.49 0.63
C VAL A 108 -1.41 3.43 1.69
N GLN A 109 -1.97 2.31 1.29
CA GLN A 109 -2.29 1.21 2.21
C GLN A 109 -1.01 0.60 2.79
N MET A 110 -0.02 0.32 1.96
CA MET A 110 1.28 -0.20 2.38
C MET A 110 1.96 0.75 3.36
N ARG A 111 1.91 2.05 3.10
CA ARG A 111 2.45 3.08 3.96
C ARG A 111 1.81 3.09 5.35
N MET A 112 0.48 2.94 5.44
CA MET A 112 -0.22 2.84 6.72
C MET A 112 0.19 1.58 7.50
N ILE A 113 0.28 0.44 6.82
CA ILE A 113 0.68 -0.83 7.44
C ILE A 113 2.14 -0.77 7.92
N ALA A 114 3.06 -0.30 7.08
CA ALA A 114 4.47 -0.17 7.43
C ALA A 114 4.69 0.82 8.59
N CYS A 115 3.97 1.94 8.59
CA CYS A 115 4.02 2.91 9.71
C CYS A 115 3.53 2.29 11.02
N THR A 116 2.45 1.51 10.97
CA THR A 116 1.95 0.77 12.15
C THR A 116 2.96 -0.27 12.62
N ALA A 117 3.61 -0.99 11.70
CA ALA A 117 4.65 -1.95 12.03
C ALA A 117 5.86 -1.29 12.70
N TYR A 118 6.32 -0.15 12.20
CA TYR A 118 7.40 0.63 12.80
C TYR A 118 7.04 1.13 14.21
N MET A 119 5.84 1.67 14.39
CA MET A 119 5.36 2.08 15.73
C MET A 119 5.26 0.93 16.72
N ALA A 120 5.14 -0.31 16.24
CA ALA A 120 5.18 -1.54 17.01
C ALA A 120 6.59 -2.14 17.16
N ASP A 121 7.64 -1.32 16.94
CA ASP A 121 9.06 -1.65 17.08
C ASP A 121 9.58 -2.72 16.08
N ASN A 122 8.93 -2.85 14.92
CA ASN A 122 9.44 -3.73 13.88
C ASN A 122 10.47 -2.99 13.00
N ASP A 123 11.54 -3.68 12.67
CA ASP A 123 12.56 -3.20 11.73
C ASP A 123 12.05 -3.29 10.28
N LEU A 124 11.80 -2.14 9.66
CA LEU A 124 11.30 -2.08 8.28
C LEU A 124 12.33 -2.51 7.23
N SER A 125 13.62 -2.58 7.58
CA SER A 125 14.66 -3.06 6.67
C SER A 125 14.72 -4.59 6.59
N SER A 126 14.06 -5.28 7.52
CA SER A 126 14.06 -6.74 7.57
C SER A 126 13.10 -7.37 6.56
N ASP A 127 13.53 -8.48 5.94
CA ASP A 127 12.68 -9.28 5.03
C ASP A 127 11.41 -9.79 5.73
N GLN A 128 11.49 -10.06 7.04
CA GLN A 128 10.36 -10.49 7.84
C GLN A 128 9.27 -9.41 7.92
N THR A 129 9.65 -8.18 8.20
CA THR A 129 8.70 -7.07 8.28
C THR A 129 8.12 -6.76 6.90
N GLN A 130 8.93 -6.73 5.85
CA GLN A 130 8.45 -6.56 4.48
C GLN A 130 7.42 -7.65 4.12
N THR A 131 7.73 -8.91 4.41
CA THR A 131 6.84 -10.05 4.22
C THR A 131 5.53 -9.89 4.98
N PHE A 132 5.59 -9.46 6.24
CA PHE A 132 4.42 -9.19 7.07
C PHE A 132 3.56 -8.08 6.49
N VAL A 133 4.18 -6.98 6.04
CA VAL A 133 3.47 -5.88 5.39
C VAL A 133 2.73 -6.36 4.13
N TYR A 134 3.37 -7.19 3.30
CA TYR A 134 2.74 -7.76 2.11
C TYR A 134 1.60 -8.72 2.45
N ALA A 135 1.76 -9.53 3.50
CA ALA A 135 0.71 -10.42 3.96
C ALA A 135 -0.52 -9.65 4.48
N CYS A 136 -0.30 -8.58 5.25
CA CYS A 136 -1.36 -7.69 5.70
C CYS A 136 -2.08 -7.03 4.52
N LEU A 137 -1.32 -6.56 3.53
CA LEU A 137 -1.86 -5.96 2.32
C LEU A 137 -2.74 -6.95 1.54
N ALA A 138 -2.32 -8.21 1.43
CA ALA A 138 -3.09 -9.28 0.78
C ALA A 138 -4.38 -9.63 1.54
N GLY A 139 -4.39 -9.50 2.86
CA GLY A 139 -5.57 -9.74 3.71
C GLY A 139 -6.63 -8.63 3.67
N VAL A 140 -6.24 -7.42 3.25
CA VAL A 140 -7.11 -6.24 3.17
C VAL A 140 -7.77 -6.13 1.78
N ALA A 141 -8.46 -5.03 1.52
CA ALA A 141 -9.24 -4.76 0.30
C ALA A 141 -8.50 -4.93 -1.05
N VAL A 142 -7.16 -4.99 -1.04
CA VAL A 142 -6.35 -5.30 -2.23
C VAL A 142 -6.70 -6.68 -2.79
N ASN A 143 -6.93 -7.68 -1.94
CA ASN A 143 -7.37 -9.00 -2.39
C ASN A 143 -8.72 -8.93 -3.12
N SER A 144 -9.62 -8.07 -2.66
CA SER A 144 -10.92 -7.84 -3.32
C SER A 144 -10.76 -7.15 -4.67
N LEU A 145 -9.87 -6.17 -4.77
CA LEU A 145 -9.58 -5.45 -6.01
C LEU A 145 -8.91 -6.37 -7.04
N LEU A 146 -7.93 -7.15 -6.60
CA LEU A 146 -7.20 -8.08 -7.47
C LEU A 146 -8.07 -9.26 -7.90
N LYS A 147 -8.95 -9.77 -7.04
CA LYS A 147 -9.96 -10.79 -7.41
C LYS A 147 -10.94 -10.27 -8.45
N GLN A 148 -11.41 -9.03 -8.31
CA GLN A 148 -12.29 -8.39 -9.29
C GLN A 148 -11.58 -8.17 -10.63
N ALA A 149 -10.27 -7.97 -10.58
CA ALA A 149 -9.39 -7.86 -11.73
C ALA A 149 -9.07 -9.21 -12.40
N GLY A 150 -9.67 -10.32 -11.95
CA GLY A 150 -9.38 -11.66 -12.47
C GLY A 150 -8.02 -12.22 -12.06
N ILE A 151 -7.30 -11.52 -11.17
CA ILE A 151 -5.99 -11.91 -10.68
C ILE A 151 -6.17 -12.78 -9.43
N LYS A 152 -5.87 -14.07 -9.54
CA LYS A 152 -5.90 -15.01 -8.41
C LYS A 152 -4.67 -14.79 -7.52
N PHE A 153 -4.72 -13.76 -6.68
CA PHE A 153 -3.60 -13.34 -5.84
C PHE A 153 -3.56 -14.00 -4.45
N GLY A 154 -4.70 -14.48 -3.94
CA GLY A 154 -4.85 -14.67 -2.49
C GLY A 154 -4.09 -15.84 -1.86
N VAL A 155 -4.17 -17.05 -2.40
CA VAL A 155 -3.73 -18.26 -1.66
C VAL A 155 -2.31 -18.70 -2.02
N LYS A 156 -1.94 -18.61 -3.30
CA LYS A 156 -0.58 -19.00 -3.74
C LYS A 156 0.49 -18.01 -3.32
N PHE A 157 0.15 -16.71 -3.26
CA PHE A 157 1.09 -15.67 -2.83
C PHE A 157 1.29 -15.72 -1.32
N ALA A 158 0.24 -15.78 -0.53
CA ALA A 158 0.35 -15.95 0.92
C ALA A 158 1.15 -17.20 1.28
N ASN A 159 0.93 -18.32 0.61
CA ASN A 159 1.71 -19.55 0.80
C ASN A 159 3.15 -19.44 0.31
N GLY A 160 3.42 -18.67 -0.74
CA GLY A 160 4.77 -18.41 -1.24
C GLY A 160 5.57 -17.50 -0.32
N VAL A 161 4.90 -16.52 0.27
CA VAL A 161 5.48 -15.56 1.23
C VAL A 161 5.70 -16.22 2.59
N ILE A 162 4.71 -16.98 3.09
CA ILE A 162 4.82 -17.71 4.37
C ILE A 162 5.92 -18.77 4.32
N LYS A 163 6.16 -19.41 3.17
CA LYS A 163 7.26 -20.39 3.01
C LYS A 163 8.65 -19.76 3.02
N LYS A 164 8.79 -18.46 2.89
CA LYS A 164 10.07 -17.73 2.96
C LYS A 164 10.39 -17.19 4.35
N ILE A 165 9.49 -17.33 5.33
CA ILE A 165 9.74 -16.95 6.72
C ILE A 165 10.63 -18.04 7.32
N PRO A 166 11.90 -17.73 7.69
CA PRO A 166 12.72 -18.69 8.44
C PRO A 166 12.05 -18.97 9.78
N GLY A 167 11.88 -20.26 10.11
CA GLY A 167 11.38 -20.70 11.42
C GLY A 167 12.37 -20.43 12.54
#